data_1965ca667ba8613363928e46367ba4ae
#
_entry.id   1965ca667ba8613363928e46367ba4ae
#
_cell.length_a   1.000
_cell.length_b   1.000
_cell.length_c   1.000
_cell.angle_alpha   90.00
_cell.angle_beta   90.00
_cell.angle_gamma   90.00
#
_symmetry.space_group_name_H-M   'P 1'
#
loop_
_entity.id
_entity.type
_entity.pdbx_description
1 polymer ?
#
loop_
_entity_poly.entity_id
_entity_poly.type
_entity_poly.pdbx_seq_one_letter_code
_entity_poly.pdbx_strand_id
1 'polypeptide(L)'
;LNGYERPVTFGILEQGDKEAEVVHSLAKWKRYALKKYGFSLGEGIYTDMNAIRRDEETDNIHSIFVDQWDWEKIIRKEDRNLDFLKETVKTVYKCLRKTEQYMAIQYDYIDLILPKDITFITTSELEEMFPDNTPKEREYYFAKAKGAICVMQIGDKLANGEPHDGRA
;
A
#
# COMPACT_ATOMS: atom_id res chain seq x y z
N LEU A 1 -7.59 -1.19 13.63
CA LEU A 1 -6.36 -0.45 13.92
C LEU A 1 -5.19 -1.41 13.98
N ASN A 2 -4.02 -0.99 13.51
CA ASN A 2 -2.81 -1.80 13.45
C ASN A 2 -1.96 -1.75 14.74
N GLY A 3 -2.34 -0.90 15.69
CA GLY A 3 -1.64 -0.73 16.97
C GLY A 3 -0.51 0.30 16.96
N TYR A 4 -0.16 0.85 15.81
CA TYR A 4 0.90 1.87 15.68
C TYR A 4 0.32 3.28 15.54
N GLU A 5 -0.70 3.46 14.73
CA GLU A 5 -1.32 4.76 14.48
C GLU A 5 -2.41 5.05 15.52
N ARG A 6 -2.41 6.25 16.05
CA ARG A 6 -3.47 6.70 16.96
C ARG A 6 -4.74 7.01 16.18
N PRO A 7 -5.93 6.60 16.64
CA PRO A 7 -7.19 6.97 15.99
C PRO A 7 -7.48 8.46 16.16
N VAL A 8 -8.26 9.01 15.23
CA VAL A 8 -8.97 10.27 15.43
C VAL A 8 -10.25 9.96 16.17
N THR A 9 -10.42 10.51 17.36
CA THR A 9 -11.60 10.29 18.22
C THR A 9 -12.48 11.52 18.29
N PHE A 10 -13.78 11.33 18.52
CA PHE A 10 -14.77 12.37 18.72
C PHE A 10 -15.93 11.87 19.58
N GLY A 11 -16.61 12.76 20.28
CA GLY A 11 -17.82 12.44 21.05
C GLY A 11 -19.08 12.48 20.20
N ILE A 12 -20.03 11.59 20.46
CA ILE A 12 -21.35 11.58 19.84
C ILE A 12 -22.34 12.19 20.85
N LEU A 13 -22.68 13.47 20.68
CA LEU A 13 -23.51 14.24 21.60
C LEU A 13 -24.87 13.55 21.91
N GLU A 14 -25.56 13.07 20.89
CA GLU A 14 -26.87 12.40 21.04
C GLU A 14 -26.81 11.07 21.81
N GLN A 15 -25.60 10.53 22.00
CA GLN A 15 -25.34 9.30 22.76
C GLN A 15 -24.65 9.55 24.10
N GLY A 16 -24.83 10.75 24.67
CA GLY A 16 -24.22 11.12 25.95
C GLY A 16 -22.70 11.30 25.85
N ASP A 17 -22.25 11.82 24.73
CA ASP A 17 -20.83 12.08 24.43
C ASP A 17 -19.97 10.79 24.36
N LYS A 18 -20.59 9.69 23.97
CA LYS A 18 -19.89 8.42 23.76
C LYS A 18 -18.80 8.59 22.71
N GLU A 19 -17.59 8.18 23.06
CA GLU A 19 -16.44 8.24 22.14
C GLU A 19 -16.60 7.29 20.96
N ALA A 20 -16.29 7.79 19.77
CA ALA A 20 -16.20 7.07 18.53
C ALA A 20 -14.85 7.34 17.85
N GLU A 21 -14.44 6.47 16.95
CA GLU A 21 -13.16 6.55 16.23
C GLU A 21 -13.38 6.56 14.72
N VAL A 22 -12.60 7.37 14.01
CA VAL A 22 -12.51 7.31 12.55
C VAL A 22 -11.59 6.15 12.16
N VAL A 23 -12.06 5.25 11.30
CA VAL A 23 -11.24 4.14 10.83
C VAL A 23 -10.14 4.62 9.87
N HIS A 24 -8.95 4.01 9.96
CA HIS A 24 -7.82 4.33 9.09
C HIS A 24 -7.92 3.68 7.71
N SER A 25 -8.64 2.56 7.60
CA SER A 25 -8.91 1.88 6.33
C SER A 25 -10.16 1.00 6.43
N LEU A 26 -10.71 0.63 5.26
CA LEU A 26 -11.83 -0.30 5.14
C LEU A 26 -11.37 -1.75 4.82
N ALA A 27 -10.11 -2.09 4.96
CA ALA A 27 -9.58 -3.41 4.62
C ALA A 27 -10.29 -4.54 5.37
N LYS A 28 -10.39 -4.45 6.70
CA LYS A 28 -11.09 -5.45 7.53
C LYS A 28 -12.58 -5.53 7.20
N TRP A 29 -13.21 -4.39 6.94
CA TRP A 29 -14.61 -4.34 6.53
C TRP A 29 -14.81 -5.03 5.17
N LYS A 30 -13.94 -4.80 4.19
CA LYS A 30 -14.00 -5.46 2.88
C LYS A 30 -13.92 -6.98 2.99
N ARG A 31 -13.01 -7.50 3.82
CA ARG A 31 -12.91 -8.96 4.07
C ARG A 31 -14.20 -9.52 4.66
N TYR A 32 -14.79 -8.82 5.60
CA TYR A 32 -16.10 -9.18 6.16
C TYR A 32 -17.19 -9.10 5.08
N ALA A 33 -17.23 -8.03 4.28
CA ALA A 33 -18.22 -7.80 3.23
C ALA A 33 -18.16 -8.87 2.14
N LEU A 34 -16.96 -9.26 1.69
CA LEU A 34 -16.76 -10.34 0.71
C LEU A 34 -17.46 -11.63 1.17
N LYS A 35 -17.30 -12.01 2.44
CA LYS A 35 -18.00 -13.17 3.00
C LYS A 35 -19.50 -12.93 3.15
N LYS A 36 -19.89 -11.79 3.72
CA LYS A 36 -21.30 -11.45 4.02
C LYS A 36 -22.18 -11.41 2.78
N TYR A 37 -21.65 -10.87 1.68
CA TYR A 37 -22.38 -10.71 0.42
C TYR A 37 -22.16 -11.86 -0.57
N GLY A 38 -21.45 -12.91 -0.18
CA GLY A 38 -21.33 -14.15 -0.95
C GLY A 38 -20.51 -14.01 -2.24
N PHE A 39 -19.45 -13.21 -2.23
CA PHE A 39 -18.54 -13.10 -3.38
C PHE A 39 -17.84 -14.43 -3.67
N SER A 40 -17.63 -14.71 -4.94
CA SER A 40 -17.01 -15.94 -5.42
C SER A 40 -15.49 -15.82 -5.58
N LEU A 41 -14.83 -16.95 -5.80
CA LEU A 41 -13.40 -16.98 -6.09
C LEU A 41 -13.06 -16.12 -7.33
N GLY A 42 -12.05 -15.29 -7.20
CA GLY A 42 -11.61 -14.38 -8.25
C GLY A 42 -12.34 -13.04 -8.27
N GLU A 43 -13.47 -12.93 -7.56
CA GLU A 43 -14.16 -11.66 -7.35
C GLU A 43 -13.53 -10.84 -6.23
N GLY A 44 -13.81 -9.55 -6.21
CA GLY A 44 -13.27 -8.63 -5.23
C GLY A 44 -14.14 -7.40 -5.03
N ILE A 45 -13.78 -6.61 -4.06
CA ILE A 45 -14.40 -5.33 -3.74
C ILE A 45 -13.33 -4.27 -3.59
N TYR A 46 -13.55 -3.10 -4.12
CA TYR A 46 -12.72 -1.93 -3.86
C TYR A 46 -13.50 -0.87 -3.11
N THR A 47 -12.80 0.00 -2.45
CA THR A 47 -13.34 1.18 -1.80
C THR A 47 -12.54 2.40 -2.18
N ASP A 48 -13.23 3.50 -2.34
CA ASP A 48 -12.69 4.85 -2.42
C ASP A 48 -13.11 5.56 -1.14
N MET A 49 -12.15 5.93 -0.29
CA MET A 49 -12.42 6.59 0.99
C MET A 49 -11.41 7.69 1.26
N ASN A 50 -11.86 8.69 2.00
CA ASN A 50 -10.95 9.66 2.58
C ASN A 50 -10.47 9.15 3.95
N ALA A 51 -9.15 9.16 4.15
CA ALA A 51 -8.53 8.76 5.41
C ALA A 51 -7.79 9.93 6.05
N ILE A 52 -7.78 9.94 7.38
CA ILE A 52 -7.06 10.92 8.17
C ILE A 52 -5.83 10.23 8.78
N ARG A 53 -4.64 10.76 8.45
CA ARG A 53 -3.35 10.33 8.96
C ARG A 53 -2.90 11.29 10.07
N ARG A 54 -3.47 11.13 11.26
CA ARG A 54 -3.30 12.06 12.39
C ARG A 54 -1.84 12.35 12.74
N ASP A 55 -0.98 11.34 12.69
CA ASP A 55 0.41 11.40 13.12
C ASP A 55 1.40 11.42 11.94
N GLU A 56 0.92 11.76 10.72
CA GLU A 56 1.79 11.81 9.53
C GLU A 56 2.74 13.00 9.59
N GLU A 57 4.01 12.73 9.29
CA GLU A 57 4.98 13.78 9.00
C GLU A 57 4.76 14.26 7.56
N THR A 58 4.22 15.48 7.44
CA THR A 58 3.84 16.01 6.13
C THR A 58 5.05 16.52 5.35
N ASP A 59 5.07 16.19 4.06
CA ASP A 59 6.04 16.69 3.08
C ASP A 59 5.37 16.86 1.71
N ASN A 60 6.13 16.91 0.63
CA ASN A 60 5.59 17.10 -0.72
C ASN A 60 4.81 15.90 -1.28
N ILE A 61 4.87 14.73 -0.64
CA ILE A 61 4.16 13.50 -1.04
C ILE A 61 3.35 12.86 0.09
N HIS A 62 3.42 13.37 1.31
CA HIS A 62 2.66 12.89 2.46
C HIS A 62 1.73 13.96 3.00
N SER A 63 0.47 13.60 3.21
CA SER A 63 -0.59 14.49 3.70
C SER A 63 -1.35 13.87 4.86
N ILE A 64 -1.86 14.72 5.75
CA ILE A 64 -2.76 14.32 6.85
C ILE A 64 -4.08 13.77 6.30
N PHE A 65 -4.59 14.35 5.21
CA PHE A 65 -5.82 13.92 4.56
C PHE A 65 -5.51 13.33 3.20
N VAL A 66 -5.91 12.07 2.98
CA VAL A 66 -5.59 11.33 1.76
C VAL A 66 -6.81 10.62 1.19
N ASP A 67 -6.88 10.56 -0.13
CA ASP A 67 -7.75 9.64 -0.83
C ASP A 67 -7.10 8.26 -0.84
N GLN A 68 -7.84 7.26 -0.41
CA GLN A 68 -7.34 5.90 -0.30
C GLN A 68 -8.17 4.96 -1.18
N TRP A 69 -7.56 4.46 -2.24
CA TRP A 69 -8.09 3.37 -3.04
C TRP A 69 -7.51 2.05 -2.52
N ASP A 70 -8.39 1.19 -2.09
CA ASP A 70 -8.01 -0.06 -1.45
C ASP A 70 -8.96 -1.16 -1.92
N TRP A 71 -8.44 -2.35 -2.17
CA TRP A 71 -9.21 -3.46 -2.68
C TRP A 71 -8.83 -4.79 -2.01
N GLU A 72 -9.80 -5.71 -1.96
CA GLU A 72 -9.63 -7.07 -1.48
C GLU A 72 -10.22 -8.02 -2.52
N LYS A 73 -9.51 -9.12 -2.81
CA LYS A 73 -9.91 -10.13 -3.79
C LYS A 73 -9.87 -11.51 -3.16
N ILE A 74 -10.87 -12.35 -3.47
CA ILE A 74 -10.90 -13.73 -3.02
C ILE A 74 -9.95 -14.56 -3.90
N ILE A 75 -8.99 -15.20 -3.26
CA ILE A 75 -8.03 -16.12 -3.88
C ILE A 75 -8.10 -17.48 -3.20
N ARG A 76 -7.58 -18.53 -3.85
CA ARG A 76 -7.41 -19.84 -3.23
C ARG A 76 -6.26 -19.80 -2.22
N LYS A 77 -6.24 -20.73 -1.29
CA LYS A 77 -5.13 -20.86 -0.33
C LYS A 77 -3.81 -21.17 -1.06
N GLU A 78 -3.87 -21.96 -2.12
CA GLU A 78 -2.74 -22.37 -2.96
C GLU A 78 -2.15 -21.17 -3.75
N ASP A 79 -2.97 -20.17 -4.07
CA ASP A 79 -2.57 -18.95 -4.76
C ASP A 79 -1.83 -17.97 -3.84
N ARG A 80 -1.75 -18.25 -2.52
CA ARG A 80 -0.98 -17.44 -1.58
C ARG A 80 0.51 -17.78 -1.66
N ASN A 81 1.11 -17.39 -2.78
CA ASN A 81 2.52 -17.63 -3.09
C ASN A 81 3.13 -16.43 -3.83
N LEU A 82 4.46 -16.41 -3.96
CA LEU A 82 5.19 -15.29 -4.58
C LEU A 82 4.89 -15.13 -6.07
N ASP A 83 4.65 -16.21 -6.80
CA ASP A 83 4.37 -16.13 -8.24
C ASP A 83 3.03 -15.44 -8.49
N PHE A 84 1.99 -15.80 -7.75
CA PHE A 84 0.70 -15.14 -7.82
C PHE A 84 0.78 -13.66 -7.40
N LEU A 85 1.55 -13.35 -6.34
CA LEU A 85 1.81 -11.97 -5.93
C LEU A 85 2.46 -11.18 -7.07
N LYS A 86 3.54 -11.71 -7.66
CA LYS A 86 4.27 -11.04 -8.75
C LYS A 86 3.39 -10.80 -9.98
N GLU A 87 2.55 -11.76 -10.36
CA GLU A 87 1.61 -11.59 -11.48
C GLU A 87 0.52 -10.55 -11.17
N THR A 88 0.04 -10.51 -9.94
CA THR A 88 -0.91 -9.48 -9.49
C THR A 88 -0.28 -8.09 -9.55
N VAL A 89 0.93 -7.93 -9.01
CA VAL A 89 1.67 -6.66 -9.06
C VAL A 89 1.95 -6.22 -10.49
N LYS A 90 2.37 -7.13 -11.37
CA LYS A 90 2.55 -6.81 -12.80
C LYS A 90 1.25 -6.34 -13.46
N THR A 91 0.12 -6.92 -13.07
CA THR A 91 -1.20 -6.51 -13.59
C THR A 91 -1.56 -5.10 -13.16
N VAL A 92 -1.36 -4.76 -11.87
CA VAL A 92 -1.53 -3.40 -11.35
C VAL A 92 -0.58 -2.43 -12.05
N TYR A 93 0.69 -2.81 -12.18
CA TYR A 93 1.70 -1.99 -12.83
C TYR A 93 1.38 -1.67 -14.30
N LYS A 94 0.83 -2.65 -15.04
CA LYS A 94 0.31 -2.39 -16.41
C LYS A 94 -0.78 -1.32 -16.44
N CYS A 95 -1.65 -1.28 -15.42
CA CYS A 95 -2.67 -0.24 -15.31
C CYS A 95 -2.03 1.13 -15.03
N LEU A 96 -1.06 1.22 -14.12
CA LEU A 96 -0.32 2.46 -13.85
C LEU A 96 0.36 3.00 -15.13
N ARG A 97 1.05 2.14 -15.87
CA ARG A 97 1.68 2.54 -17.14
C ARG A 97 0.67 3.02 -18.18
N LYS A 98 -0.49 2.36 -18.29
CA LYS A 98 -1.55 2.82 -19.18
C LYS A 98 -2.10 4.19 -18.76
N THR A 99 -2.23 4.42 -17.47
CA THR A 99 -2.65 5.71 -16.93
C THR A 99 -1.63 6.79 -17.28
N GLU A 100 -0.33 6.54 -17.06
CA GLU A 100 0.74 7.45 -17.46
C GLU A 100 0.69 7.78 -18.95
N GLN A 101 0.56 6.75 -19.81
CA GLN A 101 0.44 6.94 -21.26
C GLN A 101 -0.78 7.77 -21.64
N TYR A 102 -1.92 7.51 -21.01
CA TYR A 102 -3.14 8.28 -21.23
C TYR A 102 -2.95 9.76 -20.82
N MET A 103 -2.33 9.99 -19.67
CA MET A 103 -2.05 11.35 -19.19
C MET A 103 -1.07 12.10 -20.13
N ALA A 104 -0.03 11.42 -20.62
CA ALA A 104 0.91 12.01 -21.58
C ALA A 104 0.26 12.36 -22.93
N ILE A 105 -0.79 11.63 -23.34
CA ILE A 105 -1.57 11.99 -24.54
C ILE A 105 -2.44 13.23 -24.29
N GLN A 106 -2.97 13.38 -23.06
CA GLN A 106 -3.86 14.51 -22.73
C GLN A 106 -3.09 15.80 -22.40
N TYR A 107 -1.86 15.67 -21.90
CA TYR A 107 -1.05 16.76 -21.39
C TYR A 107 0.39 16.64 -21.93
N ASP A 108 0.77 17.52 -22.83
CA ASP A 108 2.04 17.51 -23.55
C ASP A 108 3.29 17.80 -22.69
N TYR A 109 3.08 18.25 -21.44
CA TYR A 109 4.15 18.47 -20.46
C TYR A 109 4.40 17.26 -19.55
N ILE A 110 3.68 16.15 -19.74
CA ILE A 110 3.89 14.90 -18.97
C ILE A 110 4.76 13.94 -19.76
N ASP A 111 5.94 13.66 -19.22
CA ASP A 111 6.86 12.66 -19.75
C ASP A 111 6.53 11.25 -19.26
N LEU A 112 6.83 10.25 -20.09
CA LEU A 112 6.75 8.84 -19.71
C LEU A 112 8.01 8.48 -18.92
N ILE A 113 7.88 8.26 -17.62
CA ILE A 113 9.01 7.97 -16.71
C ILE A 113 9.00 6.52 -16.19
N LEU A 114 7.85 5.83 -16.25
CA LEU A 114 7.74 4.47 -15.75
C LEU A 114 8.45 3.48 -16.68
N PRO A 115 9.38 2.65 -16.18
CA PRO A 115 10.06 1.65 -16.98
C PRO A 115 9.08 0.59 -17.53
N LYS A 116 9.53 -0.18 -18.52
CA LYS A 116 8.71 -1.22 -19.14
C LYS A 116 8.22 -2.25 -18.12
N ASP A 117 9.10 -2.66 -17.22
CA ASP A 117 8.85 -3.71 -16.24
C ASP A 117 9.16 -3.21 -14.82
N ILE A 118 8.38 -3.66 -13.85
CA ILE A 118 8.63 -3.41 -12.44
C ILE A 118 9.69 -4.37 -11.91
N THR A 119 10.59 -3.89 -11.06
CA THR A 119 11.63 -4.70 -10.42
C THR A 119 11.15 -5.17 -9.04
N PHE A 120 11.29 -6.46 -8.77
CA PHE A 120 10.99 -7.05 -7.46
C PHE A 120 12.26 -7.17 -6.64
N ILE A 121 12.16 -6.88 -5.34
CA ILE A 121 13.26 -6.99 -4.38
C ILE A 121 12.69 -7.31 -3.00
N THR A 122 13.40 -8.08 -2.19
CA THR A 122 13.09 -8.31 -0.78
C THR A 122 13.76 -7.29 0.11
N THR A 123 13.24 -7.12 1.31
CA THR A 123 13.85 -6.23 2.31
C THR A 123 15.23 -6.69 2.73
N SER A 124 15.48 -8.01 2.80
CA SER A 124 16.80 -8.57 3.10
C SER A 124 17.82 -8.27 1.99
N GLU A 125 17.43 -8.40 0.71
CA GLU A 125 18.30 -8.02 -0.42
C GLU A 125 18.63 -6.52 -0.39
N LEU A 126 17.67 -5.67 -0.03
CA LEU A 126 17.90 -4.23 0.16
C LEU A 126 18.88 -3.96 1.30
N GLU A 127 18.78 -4.69 2.42
CA GLU A 127 19.70 -4.58 3.53
C GLU A 127 21.12 -5.01 3.15
N GLU A 128 21.28 -6.11 2.43
CA GLU A 128 22.57 -6.57 1.93
C GLU A 128 23.23 -5.57 0.96
N MET A 129 22.43 -4.95 0.08
CA MET A 129 22.94 -3.96 -0.88
C MET A 129 23.29 -2.62 -0.23
N PHE A 130 22.61 -2.23 0.83
CA PHE A 130 22.77 -0.92 1.49
C PHE A 130 22.78 -1.07 3.02
N PRO A 131 23.79 -1.76 3.61
CA PRO A 131 23.78 -2.15 5.02
C PRO A 131 23.73 -0.94 5.98
N ASP A 132 24.40 0.14 5.62
CA ASP A 132 24.54 1.34 6.47
C ASP A 132 23.39 2.35 6.33
N ASN A 133 22.43 2.07 5.46
CA ASN A 133 21.30 2.97 5.20
C ASN A 133 20.04 2.58 5.97
N THR A 134 19.20 3.57 6.24
CA THR A 134 17.85 3.36 6.77
C THR A 134 16.95 2.67 5.75
N PRO A 135 15.86 2.00 6.17
CA PRO A 135 14.90 1.38 5.26
C PRO A 135 14.41 2.32 4.15
N LYS A 136 14.06 3.56 4.48
CA LYS A 136 13.62 4.58 3.49
C LYS A 136 14.72 4.95 2.48
N GLU A 137 15.95 5.07 2.94
CA GLU A 137 17.10 5.35 2.05
C GLU A 137 17.39 4.18 1.12
N ARG A 138 17.31 2.93 1.61
CA ARG A 138 17.47 1.71 0.82
C ARG A 138 16.46 1.67 -0.33
N GLU A 139 15.19 1.92 -0.01
CA GLU A 139 14.11 2.00 -1.00
C GLU A 139 14.37 3.13 -2.01
N TYR A 140 14.72 4.32 -1.54
CA TYR A 140 15.00 5.48 -2.39
C TYR A 140 16.11 5.22 -3.39
N TYR A 141 17.27 4.72 -2.93
CA TYR A 141 18.41 4.47 -3.83
C TYR A 141 18.09 3.39 -4.85
N PHE A 142 17.44 2.32 -4.42
CA PHE A 142 17.07 1.24 -5.34
C PHE A 142 16.00 1.68 -6.34
N ALA A 143 14.96 2.39 -5.89
CA ALA A 143 13.93 2.94 -6.76
C ALA A 143 14.50 3.94 -7.77
N LYS A 144 15.41 4.81 -7.34
CA LYS A 144 16.10 5.76 -8.22
C LYS A 144 16.87 5.05 -9.33
N ALA A 145 17.49 3.92 -9.04
CA ALA A 145 18.26 3.14 -10.02
C ALA A 145 17.37 2.32 -10.97
N LYS A 146 16.19 1.86 -10.51
CA LYS A 146 15.31 0.95 -11.26
C LYS A 146 14.06 1.61 -11.86
N GLY A 147 13.70 2.80 -11.41
CA GLY A 147 12.52 3.56 -11.83
C GLY A 147 11.21 3.11 -11.19
N ALA A 148 10.97 1.79 -11.08
CA ALA A 148 9.80 1.24 -10.38
C ALA A 148 10.18 -0.08 -9.69
N ILE A 149 9.80 -0.18 -8.42
CA ILE A 149 10.12 -1.34 -7.58
C ILE A 149 8.89 -1.85 -6.83
N CYS A 150 8.90 -3.14 -6.52
CA CYS A 150 8.01 -3.75 -5.55
C CYS A 150 8.87 -4.38 -4.44
N VAL A 151 8.83 -3.79 -3.27
CA VAL A 151 9.50 -4.32 -2.07
C VAL A 151 8.64 -5.40 -1.46
N MET A 152 9.22 -6.57 -1.20
CA MET A 152 8.54 -7.74 -0.65
C MET A 152 9.08 -8.07 0.74
N GLN A 153 8.30 -8.82 1.51
CA GLN A 153 8.67 -9.31 2.85
C GLN A 153 8.93 -8.17 3.87
N ILE A 154 8.17 -7.09 3.76
CA ILE A 154 8.35 -5.86 4.57
C ILE A 154 8.23 -6.14 6.08
N GLY A 155 7.39 -7.09 6.50
CA GLY A 155 7.18 -7.48 7.90
C GLY A 155 8.19 -8.51 8.42
N ASP A 156 9.08 -9.06 7.58
CA ASP A 156 10.09 -10.02 8.01
C ASP A 156 11.19 -9.31 8.81
N LYS A 157 11.78 -10.04 9.74
CA LYS A 157 12.88 -9.52 10.55
C LYS A 157 14.16 -9.41 9.75
N LEU A 158 14.76 -8.25 9.80
CA LEU A 158 16.09 -7.94 9.26
C LEU A 158 17.21 -8.43 10.22
N ALA A 159 18.46 -8.25 9.85
CA ALA A 159 19.62 -8.67 10.63
C ALA A 159 19.66 -8.05 12.04
N ASN A 160 19.11 -6.85 12.20
CA ASN A 160 18.98 -6.18 13.51
C ASN A 160 17.81 -6.69 14.37
N GLY A 161 17.02 -7.65 13.87
CA GLY A 161 15.84 -8.22 14.54
C GLY A 161 14.54 -7.41 14.42
N GLU A 162 14.60 -6.23 13.82
CA GLU A 162 13.44 -5.36 13.57
C GLU A 162 12.88 -5.57 12.17
N PRO A 163 11.58 -5.35 11.93
CA PRO A 163 11.02 -5.37 10.59
C PRO A 163 11.45 -4.13 9.79
N HIS A 164 11.40 -4.24 8.46
CA HIS A 164 11.70 -3.11 7.57
C HIS A 164 10.70 -1.95 7.78
N ASP A 165 9.41 -2.26 7.96
CA ASP A 165 8.36 -1.31 8.34
C ASP A 165 7.49 -1.94 9.44
N GLY A 166 7.34 -1.25 10.57
CA GLY A 166 6.51 -1.71 11.69
C GLY A 166 5.01 -1.77 11.41
N ARG A 167 4.55 -1.25 10.27
CA ARG A 167 3.15 -1.30 9.83
C ARG A 167 2.80 -2.51 8.96
N ALA A 168 3.77 -3.35 8.65
CA ALA A 168 3.60 -4.52 7.77
C ALA A 168 2.98 -5.74 8.47
#